data_cd7ef02fefd3b13a50efbd039a9390ad
#
_entry.id   cd7ef02fefd3b13a50efbd039a9390ad
#
_cell.length_a   1.000
_cell.length_b   1.000
_cell.length_c   1.000
_cell.angle_alpha   90.00
_cell.angle_beta   90.00
_cell.angle_gamma   90.00
#
_symmetry.space_group_name_H-M   'P 1'
#
loop_
_entity.id
_entity.type
_entity.pdbx_description
1 polymer ?
#
loop_
_entity_poly.entity_id
_entity_poly.type
_entity_poly.pdbx_seq_one_letter_code
_entity_poly.pdbx_strand_id
1 'polypeptide(L)'
;MEDFEKELQAIVDEFTRKKEETKQKQEKEKLASDQQRQTFQQIVSDVIHPVMLECRDFINKKGGVSRIDSTGLADIIFEIQSKTLQKGVHMVNITFSLDTFPSGRIKIVQKIEYQTVSEEYCEENQLTKDYVRSKLVEIVKKFYDECLKYV
;
A
#
# COMPACT_ATOMS: atom_id res chain seq x y z
N MET A 1 45.95 38.98 -0.77
CA MET A 1 45.05 38.78 -1.89
C MET A 1 45.02 37.34 -2.33
N GLU A 2 46.17 36.71 -2.54
CA GLU A 2 46.22 35.28 -2.90
C GLU A 2 45.62 34.36 -1.84
N ASP A 3 45.83 34.66 -0.55
CA ASP A 3 45.29 33.84 0.54
C ASP A 3 43.77 33.95 0.66
N PHE A 4 43.23 35.15 0.40
CA PHE A 4 41.79 35.36 0.39
C PHE A 4 41.12 34.61 -0.75
N GLU A 5 41.69 34.64 -1.95
CA GLU A 5 41.17 33.88 -3.08
C GLU A 5 41.25 32.39 -2.87
N LYS A 6 42.32 31.90 -2.24
CA LYS A 6 42.45 30.47 -1.88
C LYS A 6 41.40 30.04 -0.89
N GLU A 7 41.09 30.86 0.12
CA GLU A 7 40.05 30.57 1.11
C GLU A 7 38.68 30.50 0.42
N LEU A 8 38.38 31.46 -0.47
CA LEU A 8 37.11 31.44 -1.23
C LEU A 8 37.04 30.23 -2.13
N GLN A 9 38.12 29.87 -2.82
CA GLN A 9 38.14 28.70 -3.68
C GLN A 9 37.95 27.40 -2.89
N ALA A 10 38.52 27.30 -1.68
CA ALA A 10 38.32 26.15 -0.82
C ALA A 10 36.84 25.99 -0.43
N ILE A 11 36.14 27.09 -0.16
CA ILE A 11 34.69 27.06 0.15
C ILE A 11 33.88 26.58 -1.06
N VAL A 12 34.19 27.08 -2.24
CA VAL A 12 33.53 26.67 -3.48
C VAL A 12 33.78 25.19 -3.76
N ASP A 13 35.02 24.74 -3.61
CA ASP A 13 35.40 23.33 -3.84
C ASP A 13 34.67 22.41 -2.86
N GLU A 14 34.57 22.79 -1.59
CA GLU A 14 33.83 22.01 -0.60
C GLU A 14 32.34 21.98 -0.91
N PHE A 15 31.73 23.09 -1.31
CA PHE A 15 30.35 23.15 -1.73
C PHE A 15 30.09 22.23 -2.92
N THR A 16 30.94 22.29 -3.94
CA THR A 16 30.82 21.45 -5.14
C THR A 16 30.91 19.97 -4.77
N ARG A 17 31.82 19.59 -3.89
CA ARG A 17 31.97 18.23 -3.40
C ARG A 17 30.71 17.75 -2.65
N LYS A 18 30.22 18.57 -1.73
CA LYS A 18 28.99 18.25 -0.96
C LYS A 18 27.76 18.15 -1.85
N LYS A 19 27.66 19.03 -2.86
CA LYS A 19 26.58 18.99 -3.83
C LYS A 19 26.58 17.69 -4.61
N GLU A 20 27.74 17.24 -5.06
CA GLU A 20 27.88 15.98 -5.79
C GLU A 20 27.57 14.76 -4.90
N GLU A 21 28.05 14.75 -3.67
CA GLU A 21 27.74 13.68 -2.70
C GLU A 21 26.25 13.60 -2.41
N THR A 22 25.59 14.74 -2.22
CA THR A 22 24.14 14.80 -2.00
C THR A 22 23.38 14.28 -3.20
N LYS A 23 23.79 14.67 -4.38
CA LYS A 23 23.17 14.20 -5.63
C LYS A 23 23.29 12.68 -5.79
N GLN A 24 24.47 12.13 -5.54
CA GLN A 24 24.70 10.68 -5.60
C GLN A 24 23.87 9.94 -4.56
N LYS A 25 23.77 10.47 -3.35
CA LYS A 25 22.92 9.89 -2.29
C LYS A 25 21.46 9.89 -2.69
N GLN A 26 20.94 10.98 -3.24
CA GLN A 26 19.57 11.09 -3.71
C GLN A 26 19.28 10.11 -4.84
N GLU A 27 20.22 9.94 -5.78
CA GLU A 27 20.09 8.98 -6.88
C GLU A 27 20.03 7.54 -6.35
N LYS A 28 20.86 7.18 -5.38
CA LYS A 28 20.83 5.85 -4.74
C LYS A 28 19.52 5.60 -4.00
N GLU A 29 19.03 6.58 -3.25
CA GLU A 29 17.77 6.48 -2.52
C GLU A 29 16.59 6.31 -3.48
N LYS A 30 16.58 7.07 -4.57
CA LYS A 30 15.55 6.95 -5.60
C LYS A 30 15.55 5.55 -6.23
N LEU A 31 16.72 5.02 -6.58
CA LEU A 31 16.85 3.70 -7.14
C LEU A 31 16.35 2.62 -6.18
N ALA A 32 16.72 2.71 -4.91
CA ALA A 32 16.26 1.78 -3.87
C ALA A 32 14.74 1.86 -3.67
N SER A 33 14.17 3.07 -3.65
CA SER A 33 12.73 3.28 -3.57
C SER A 33 11.99 2.70 -4.76
N ASP A 34 12.51 2.88 -5.98
CA ASP A 34 11.94 2.32 -7.19
C ASP A 34 11.98 0.79 -7.17
N GLN A 35 13.06 0.19 -6.65
CA GLN A 35 13.18 -1.26 -6.50
C GLN A 35 12.15 -1.82 -5.49
N GLN A 36 11.94 -1.14 -4.37
CA GLN A 36 10.92 -1.53 -3.40
C GLN A 36 9.52 -1.50 -4.02
N ARG A 37 9.23 -0.47 -4.82
CA ARG A 37 7.95 -0.34 -5.51
C ARG A 37 7.73 -1.46 -6.52
N GLN A 38 8.76 -1.80 -7.29
CA GLN A 38 8.71 -2.90 -8.25
C GLN A 38 8.48 -4.25 -7.55
N THR A 39 9.16 -4.49 -6.44
CA THR A 39 8.97 -5.70 -5.64
C THR A 39 7.55 -5.79 -5.11
N PHE A 40 7.01 -4.68 -4.60
CA PHE A 40 5.62 -4.63 -4.14
C PHE A 40 4.64 -4.92 -5.26
N GLN A 41 4.83 -4.33 -6.43
CA GLN A 41 3.97 -4.57 -7.60
C GLN A 41 4.02 -6.03 -8.03
N GLN A 42 5.18 -6.69 -7.92
CA GLN A 42 5.31 -8.11 -8.21
C GLN A 42 4.51 -8.96 -7.20
N ILE A 43 4.56 -8.61 -5.92
CA ILE A 43 3.78 -9.26 -4.86
C ILE A 43 2.27 -9.06 -5.12
N VAL A 44 1.86 -7.87 -5.50
CA VAL A 44 0.46 -7.60 -5.87
C VAL A 44 0.03 -8.50 -7.02
N SER A 45 0.83 -8.59 -8.07
CA SER A 45 0.53 -9.38 -9.25
C SER A 45 0.49 -10.89 -8.97
N ASP A 46 1.44 -11.39 -8.19
CA ASP A 46 1.63 -12.83 -7.98
C ASP A 46 0.83 -13.39 -6.80
N VAL A 47 0.56 -12.58 -5.79
CA VAL A 47 0.00 -13.03 -4.52
C VAL A 47 -1.33 -12.37 -4.20
N ILE A 48 -1.36 -11.04 -4.10
CA ILE A 48 -2.51 -10.31 -3.57
C ILE A 48 -3.67 -10.29 -4.56
N HIS A 49 -3.43 -9.85 -5.78
CA HIS A 49 -4.47 -9.72 -6.80
C HIS A 49 -5.16 -11.03 -7.14
N PRO A 50 -4.44 -12.16 -7.34
CA PRO A 50 -5.11 -13.45 -7.59
C PRO A 50 -6.06 -13.88 -6.46
N VAL A 51 -5.66 -13.67 -5.21
CA VAL A 51 -6.51 -14.01 -4.04
C VAL A 51 -7.72 -13.07 -3.96
N MET A 52 -7.54 -11.79 -4.24
CA MET A 52 -8.65 -10.84 -4.31
C MET A 52 -9.64 -11.21 -5.41
N LEU A 53 -9.18 -11.70 -6.57
CA LEU A 53 -10.04 -12.19 -7.65
C LEU A 53 -10.88 -13.38 -7.20
N GLU A 54 -10.31 -14.34 -6.49
CA GLU A 54 -11.03 -15.47 -5.93
C GLU A 54 -12.15 -14.98 -4.98
N CYS A 55 -11.83 -14.05 -4.11
CA CYS A 55 -12.76 -13.48 -3.15
C CYS A 55 -13.88 -12.71 -3.85
N ARG A 56 -13.54 -11.88 -4.84
CA ARG A 56 -14.50 -11.12 -5.64
C ARG A 56 -15.50 -12.04 -6.34
N ASP A 57 -15.01 -13.10 -6.96
CA ASP A 57 -15.86 -14.04 -7.68
C ASP A 57 -16.83 -14.74 -6.72
N PHE A 58 -16.37 -15.12 -5.54
CA PHE A 58 -17.21 -15.71 -4.51
C PHE A 58 -18.31 -14.73 -4.05
N ILE A 59 -17.94 -13.52 -3.70
CA ILE A 59 -18.88 -12.48 -3.22
C ILE A 59 -19.93 -12.17 -4.28
N ASN A 60 -19.51 -12.02 -5.54
CA ASN A 60 -20.41 -11.71 -6.66
C ASN A 60 -21.38 -12.86 -6.92
N LYS A 61 -20.95 -14.13 -6.79
CA LYS A 61 -21.82 -15.29 -6.90
C LYS A 61 -22.88 -15.34 -5.79
N LYS A 62 -22.55 -14.83 -4.61
CA LYS A 62 -23.47 -14.78 -3.47
C LYS A 62 -24.36 -13.53 -3.47
N GLY A 63 -24.36 -12.77 -4.55
CA GLY A 63 -25.21 -11.61 -4.70
C GLY A 63 -24.67 -10.32 -4.11
N GLY A 64 -23.43 -10.30 -3.63
CA GLY A 64 -22.74 -9.11 -3.20
C GLY A 64 -22.18 -8.31 -4.36
N VAL A 65 -21.69 -7.12 -4.08
CA VAL A 65 -20.93 -6.29 -5.02
C VAL A 65 -19.54 -6.08 -4.45
N SER A 66 -18.55 -6.54 -5.18
CA SER A 66 -17.15 -6.33 -4.77
C SER A 66 -16.33 -5.79 -5.93
N ARG A 67 -15.30 -5.02 -5.59
CA ARG A 67 -14.47 -4.33 -6.56
C ARG A 67 -13.01 -4.36 -6.10
N ILE A 68 -12.11 -4.48 -7.08
CA ILE A 68 -10.67 -4.37 -6.86
C ILE A 68 -10.19 -3.10 -7.55
N ASP A 69 -9.49 -2.24 -6.80
CA ASP A 69 -8.80 -1.09 -7.36
C ASP A 69 -7.30 -1.35 -7.31
N SER A 70 -6.72 -1.62 -8.46
CA SER A 70 -5.29 -1.88 -8.65
C SER A 70 -4.59 -0.78 -9.44
N THR A 71 -5.20 0.40 -9.54
CA THR A 71 -4.63 1.53 -10.32
C THR A 71 -3.51 2.25 -9.59
N GLY A 72 -3.42 2.12 -8.25
CA GLY A 72 -2.35 2.71 -7.47
C GLY A 72 -1.01 2.04 -7.70
N LEU A 73 0.06 2.84 -7.72
CA LEU A 73 1.43 2.32 -7.88
C LEU A 73 2.00 1.69 -6.61
N ALA A 74 1.46 2.06 -5.45
CA ALA A 74 1.95 1.64 -4.15
C ALA A 74 0.84 1.08 -3.26
N ASP A 75 -0.33 0.77 -3.81
CA ASP A 75 -1.43 0.16 -3.08
C ASP A 75 -2.34 -0.68 -3.96
N ILE A 76 -3.15 -1.52 -3.32
CA ILE A 76 -4.26 -2.24 -3.93
C ILE A 76 -5.40 -2.31 -2.91
N ILE A 77 -6.62 -2.09 -3.36
CA ILE A 77 -7.80 -2.00 -2.50
C ILE A 77 -8.84 -3.03 -2.93
N PHE A 78 -9.36 -3.78 -1.98
CA PHE A 78 -10.52 -4.65 -2.15
C PHE A 78 -11.69 -4.08 -1.37
N GLU A 79 -12.82 -3.87 -2.04
CA GLU A 79 -14.01 -3.22 -1.51
C GLU A 79 -15.23 -4.11 -1.68
N ILE A 80 -16.05 -4.20 -0.64
CA ILE A 80 -17.33 -4.91 -0.66
C ILE A 80 -18.44 -3.93 -0.30
N GLN A 81 -19.48 -3.89 -1.12
CA GLN A 81 -20.63 -3.03 -0.91
C GLN A 81 -21.92 -3.85 -0.82
N SER A 82 -22.87 -3.35 -0.04
CA SER A 82 -24.23 -3.89 -0.03
C SER A 82 -24.99 -3.44 -1.27
N LYS A 83 -25.76 -4.36 -1.88
CA LYS A 83 -26.67 -4.04 -2.99
C LYS A 83 -27.88 -3.21 -2.59
N THR A 84 -28.27 -3.26 -1.31
CA THR A 84 -29.46 -2.55 -0.83
C THR A 84 -29.10 -1.14 -0.42
N LEU A 85 -29.31 -0.21 -1.34
CA LEU A 85 -29.06 1.23 -1.12
C LEU A 85 -30.07 1.90 -0.19
N GLN A 86 -31.08 1.18 0.32
CA GLN A 86 -32.21 1.79 0.99
C GLN A 86 -31.95 2.28 2.45
N LYS A 87 -30.86 1.84 3.08
CA LYS A 87 -30.54 2.22 4.47
C LYS A 87 -29.09 2.59 4.69
N GLY A 88 -28.45 3.17 3.67
CA GLY A 88 -27.05 3.52 3.72
C GLY A 88 -26.18 2.47 3.01
N VAL A 89 -25.09 2.93 2.44
CA VAL A 89 -24.10 2.07 1.78
C VAL A 89 -23.22 1.47 2.87
N HIS A 90 -23.41 0.18 3.14
CA HIS A 90 -22.49 -0.54 3.99
C HIS A 90 -21.30 -0.95 3.13
N MET A 91 -20.21 -0.23 3.29
CA MET A 91 -18.99 -0.46 2.57
C MET A 91 -17.88 -0.83 3.54
N VAL A 92 -17.20 -1.93 3.26
CA VAL A 92 -15.96 -2.30 3.92
C VAL A 92 -14.86 -2.38 2.88
N ASN A 93 -13.66 -2.07 3.28
CA ASN A 93 -12.51 -2.26 2.40
C ASN A 93 -11.27 -2.68 3.16
N ILE A 94 -10.36 -3.30 2.44
CA ILE A 94 -9.01 -3.60 2.90
C ILE A 94 -8.01 -3.08 1.87
N THR A 95 -7.02 -2.37 2.34
CA THR A 95 -5.94 -1.81 1.52
C THR A 95 -4.61 -2.43 1.93
N PHE A 96 -3.88 -2.93 0.94
CA PHE A 96 -2.48 -3.30 1.09
C PHE A 96 -1.66 -2.22 0.42
N SER A 97 -0.78 -1.58 1.16
CA SER A 97 0.04 -0.49 0.63
C SER A 97 1.49 -0.62 1.06
N LEU A 98 2.38 -0.15 0.20
CA LEU A 98 3.79 -0.05 0.53
C LEU A 98 4.00 1.13 1.48
N ASP A 99 4.62 0.87 2.63
CA ASP A 99 4.95 1.91 3.59
C ASP A 99 6.05 2.83 3.03
N THR A 100 6.14 4.03 3.59
CA THR A 100 7.08 5.04 3.14
C THR A 100 8.52 4.53 3.21
N PHE A 101 9.29 4.76 2.14
CA PHE A 101 10.73 4.49 2.11
C PHE A 101 11.42 5.14 3.32
N PRO A 102 12.38 4.50 4.01
CA PRO A 102 13.02 3.22 3.66
C PRO A 102 12.41 1.97 4.28
N SER A 103 11.29 2.08 4.98
CA SER A 103 10.68 0.97 5.74
C SER A 103 10.46 -0.30 4.90
N GLY A 104 9.89 -0.16 3.68
CA GLY A 104 9.62 -1.29 2.80
C GLY A 104 8.59 -2.29 3.33
N ARG A 105 8.00 -2.04 4.50
CA ARG A 105 6.95 -2.89 5.04
C ARG A 105 5.65 -2.69 4.28
N ILE A 106 4.76 -3.64 4.41
CA ILE A 106 3.42 -3.57 3.85
C ILE A 106 2.45 -3.15 4.96
N LYS A 107 1.71 -2.10 4.71
CA LYS A 107 0.67 -1.61 5.60
C LYS A 107 -0.66 -2.18 5.17
N ILE A 108 -1.41 -2.76 6.11
CA ILE A 108 -2.72 -3.35 5.87
C ILE A 108 -3.73 -2.58 6.68
N VAL A 109 -4.64 -1.89 6.00
CA VAL A 109 -5.67 -1.07 6.63
C VAL A 109 -7.04 -1.63 6.27
N GLN A 110 -7.86 -1.89 7.29
CA GLN A 110 -9.26 -2.28 7.11
C GLN A 110 -10.15 -1.13 7.56
N LYS A 111 -11.16 -0.82 6.75
CA LYS A 111 -12.11 0.26 7.01
C LYS A 111 -13.54 -0.23 6.90
N ILE A 112 -14.38 0.31 7.78
CA ILE A 112 -15.82 0.18 7.73
C ILE A 112 -16.38 1.60 7.59
N GLU A 113 -17.11 1.85 6.50
CA GLU A 113 -17.71 3.17 6.21
C GLU A 113 -16.70 4.33 6.35
N TYR A 114 -15.54 4.19 5.71
CA TYR A 114 -14.45 5.19 5.71
C TYR A 114 -13.69 5.34 7.05
N GLN A 115 -14.08 4.61 8.10
CA GLN A 115 -13.36 4.64 9.38
C GLN A 115 -12.41 3.45 9.49
N THR A 116 -11.17 3.74 9.85
CA THR A 116 -10.16 2.71 10.09
C THR A 116 -10.49 1.91 11.33
N VAL A 117 -10.66 0.60 11.17
CA VAL A 117 -10.93 -0.33 12.28
C VAL A 117 -9.76 -1.25 12.58
N SER A 118 -8.81 -1.35 11.67
CA SER A 118 -7.60 -2.15 11.85
C SER A 118 -6.46 -1.56 11.01
N GLU A 119 -5.28 -1.51 11.59
CA GLU A 119 -4.06 -1.07 10.92
C GLU A 119 -2.92 -1.97 11.38
N GLU A 120 -2.32 -2.67 10.44
CA GLU A 120 -1.25 -3.62 10.69
C GLU A 120 -0.10 -3.40 9.72
N TYR A 121 1.08 -3.89 10.09
CA TYR A 121 2.24 -3.91 9.22
C TYR A 121 2.78 -5.33 9.13
N CYS A 122 3.28 -5.70 7.97
CA CYS A 122 3.98 -6.96 7.78
C CYS A 122 5.18 -6.80 6.86
N GLU A 123 6.10 -7.74 6.97
CA GLU A 123 7.23 -7.83 6.05
C GLU A 123 6.80 -8.48 4.73
N GLU A 124 7.53 -8.20 3.64
CA GLU A 124 7.22 -8.74 2.32
C GLU A 124 7.16 -10.27 2.33
N ASN A 125 8.07 -10.92 3.05
CA ASN A 125 8.13 -12.38 3.11
C ASN A 125 6.96 -13.02 3.87
N GLN A 126 6.19 -12.24 4.62
CA GLN A 126 4.98 -12.69 5.32
C GLN A 126 3.75 -12.68 4.42
N LEU A 127 3.80 -11.99 3.30
CA LEU A 127 2.70 -11.88 2.34
C LEU A 127 2.61 -13.12 1.45
N THR A 128 2.14 -14.20 2.01
CA THR A 128 1.78 -15.41 1.28
C THR A 128 0.33 -15.36 0.86
N LYS A 129 -0.08 -16.23 -0.07
CA LYS A 129 -1.50 -16.35 -0.46
C LYS A 129 -2.38 -16.70 0.73
N ASP A 130 -1.92 -17.60 1.60
CA ASP A 130 -2.69 -17.98 2.80
C ASP A 130 -2.84 -16.80 3.78
N TYR A 131 -1.81 -15.99 3.96
CA TYR A 131 -1.88 -14.78 4.77
C TYR A 131 -2.90 -13.79 4.20
N VAL A 132 -2.86 -13.54 2.89
CA VAL A 132 -3.81 -12.64 2.22
C VAL A 132 -5.23 -13.19 2.33
N ARG A 133 -5.43 -14.51 2.12
CA ARG A 133 -6.73 -15.16 2.31
C ARG A 133 -7.27 -14.92 3.71
N SER A 134 -6.44 -15.07 4.74
CA SER A 134 -6.86 -14.85 6.12
C SER A 134 -7.34 -13.41 6.35
N LYS A 135 -6.67 -12.42 5.76
CA LYS A 135 -7.06 -11.01 5.86
C LYS A 135 -8.35 -10.73 5.10
N LEU A 136 -8.55 -11.34 3.95
CA LEU A 136 -9.81 -11.21 3.20
C LEU A 136 -10.98 -11.87 3.94
N VAL A 137 -10.76 -13.00 4.59
CA VAL A 137 -11.77 -13.62 5.48
C VAL A 137 -12.19 -12.64 6.59
N GLU A 138 -11.23 -11.96 7.21
CA GLU A 138 -11.53 -10.94 8.23
C GLU A 138 -12.44 -9.84 7.70
N ILE A 139 -12.14 -9.31 6.51
CA ILE A 139 -12.92 -8.20 5.95
C ILE A 139 -14.30 -8.66 5.48
N VAL A 140 -14.42 -9.87 4.92
CA VAL A 140 -15.72 -10.46 4.54
C VAL A 140 -16.57 -10.66 5.77
N LYS A 141 -16.01 -11.16 6.86
CA LYS A 141 -16.73 -11.31 8.14
C LYS A 141 -17.23 -9.96 8.64
N LYS A 142 -16.40 -8.94 8.62
CA LYS A 142 -16.79 -7.58 9.02
C LYS A 142 -17.95 -7.06 8.17
N PHE A 143 -17.93 -7.32 6.88
CA PHE A 143 -18.99 -6.93 5.96
C PHE A 143 -20.33 -7.57 6.36
N TYR A 144 -20.36 -8.88 6.56
CA TYR A 144 -21.58 -9.57 6.95
C TYR A 144 -22.05 -9.20 8.36
N ASP A 145 -21.14 -8.97 9.29
CA ASP A 145 -21.48 -8.47 10.63
C ASP A 145 -22.16 -7.09 10.55
N GLU A 146 -21.65 -6.19 9.68
CA GLU A 146 -22.28 -4.89 9.46
C GLU A 146 -23.68 -5.05 8.82
N CYS A 147 -23.84 -5.95 7.86
CA CYS A 147 -25.14 -6.21 7.25
C CYS A 147 -26.17 -6.69 8.27
N LEU A 148 -25.76 -7.50 9.24
CA LEU A 148 -26.64 -8.01 10.30
C LEU A 148 -27.20 -6.91 11.21
N LYS A 149 -26.50 -5.79 11.39
CA LYS A 149 -26.95 -4.66 12.19
C LYS A 149 -28.21 -3.99 11.65
N TYR A 150 -28.54 -4.23 10.38
CA TYR A 150 -29.64 -3.57 9.69
C TYR A 150 -30.71 -4.53 9.19
N VAL A 151 -30.69 -5.71 9.71
CA VAL A 151 -31.73 -6.72 9.43
C VAL A 151 -33.01 -6.44 10.22
#